data_ff9e6b4a0ac0642a375b3bc06c96a830
#
_entry.id   ff9e6b4a0ac0642a375b3bc06c96a830
#
_cell.length_a   1.000
_cell.length_b   1.000
_cell.length_c   1.000
_cell.angle_alpha   90.00
_cell.angle_beta   90.00
_cell.angle_gamma   90.00
#
_symmetry.space_group_name_H-M   'P 1'
#
loop_
_entity.id
_entity.type
_entity.pdbx_description
1 polymer ?
#
loop_
_entity_poly.entity_id
_entity_poly.type
_entity_poly.pdbx_seq_one_letter_code
_entity_poly.pdbx_strand_id
1 'polypeptide(L)'
;MATTHAAMGVLLATPLVWVAPDLAPAAALGAMAGGVFPDLDLGVLEHRKTLHYPEHYWPPAAAAFAVAAVAASPPAVAAAFFLLSAAVHSVTDALGGGLGARPWANDDQRGVYSHVRREWIPPRRWIRYDGAPEDLLAVVVLSVPGVALYGGLVRRLTLAMLAVSVGYTLVRKRLPEFDPARLRP
;
A
#
# COMPACT_ATOMS: atom_id res chain seq x y z
N MET A 1 -3.68 5.07 -2.72
CA MET A 1 -4.70 4.39 -1.82
C MET A 1 -4.08 3.13 -1.21
N ALA A 2 -4.49 2.75 0.01
CA ALA A 2 -4.12 1.46 0.62
C ALA A 2 -4.37 0.27 -0.31
N THR A 3 -5.48 0.29 -1.04
CA THR A 3 -5.84 -0.75 -2.03
C THR A 3 -4.86 -0.82 -3.21
N THR A 4 -4.29 0.30 -3.64
CA THR A 4 -3.26 0.34 -4.69
C THR A 4 -1.97 -0.32 -4.22
N HIS A 5 -1.55 -0.06 -2.97
CA HIS A 5 -0.36 -0.67 -2.38
C HIS A 5 -0.57 -2.17 -2.09
N ALA A 6 -1.78 -2.57 -1.66
CA ALA A 6 -2.11 -3.99 -1.51
C ALA A 6 -2.08 -4.73 -2.85
N ALA A 7 -2.60 -4.13 -3.93
CA ALA A 7 -2.54 -4.71 -5.28
C ALA A 7 -1.09 -4.79 -5.80
N MET A 8 -0.26 -3.78 -5.52
CA MET A 8 1.18 -3.81 -5.79
C MET A 8 1.87 -4.96 -5.06
N GLY A 9 1.50 -5.19 -3.80
CA GLY A 9 1.99 -6.33 -3.02
C GLY A 9 1.67 -7.67 -3.69
N VAL A 10 0.44 -7.86 -4.19
CA VAL A 10 0.06 -9.08 -4.93
C VAL A 10 0.89 -9.24 -6.19
N LEU A 11 1.13 -8.16 -6.93
CA LEU A 11 1.99 -8.19 -8.11
C LEU A 11 3.41 -8.65 -7.75
N LEU A 12 3.99 -8.16 -6.64
CA LEU A 12 5.32 -8.56 -6.16
C LEU A 12 5.37 -10.06 -5.81
N ALA A 13 4.28 -10.64 -5.27
CA ALA A 13 4.18 -12.05 -4.94
C ALA A 13 3.89 -12.95 -6.15
N THR A 14 3.45 -12.39 -7.26
CA THR A 14 2.98 -13.12 -8.44
C THR A 14 4.00 -14.10 -9.03
N PRO A 15 5.31 -13.84 -9.08
CA PRO A 15 6.29 -14.83 -9.59
C PRO A 15 6.24 -16.18 -8.89
N LEU A 16 5.80 -16.25 -7.61
CA LEU A 16 5.67 -17.50 -6.88
C LEU A 16 4.59 -18.42 -7.46
N VAL A 17 3.63 -17.90 -8.21
CA VAL A 17 2.60 -18.74 -8.86
C VAL A 17 3.25 -19.81 -9.77
N TRP A 18 4.41 -19.51 -10.36
CA TRP A 18 5.12 -20.42 -11.25
C TRP A 18 6.27 -21.19 -10.58
N VAL A 19 6.95 -20.57 -9.58
CA VAL A 19 8.16 -21.18 -9.00
C VAL A 19 7.89 -21.89 -7.68
N ALA A 20 6.84 -21.53 -6.96
CA ALA A 20 6.43 -22.12 -5.69
C ALA A 20 4.90 -21.95 -5.47
N PRO A 21 4.05 -22.61 -6.29
CA PRO A 21 2.61 -22.38 -6.32
C PRO A 21 1.92 -22.61 -4.98
N ASP A 22 2.40 -23.56 -4.17
CA ASP A 22 1.84 -23.85 -2.84
C ASP A 22 2.10 -22.71 -1.83
N LEU A 23 3.12 -21.90 -2.03
CA LEU A 23 3.47 -20.76 -1.18
C LEU A 23 2.89 -19.43 -1.71
N ALA A 24 2.51 -19.36 -2.99
CA ALA A 24 2.04 -18.14 -3.64
C ALA A 24 0.83 -17.48 -2.93
N PRO A 25 -0.20 -18.24 -2.47
CA PRO A 25 -1.32 -17.61 -1.74
C PRO A 25 -0.89 -16.97 -0.42
N ALA A 26 0.01 -17.60 0.34
CA ALA A 26 0.52 -17.06 1.60
C ALA A 26 1.35 -15.79 1.36
N ALA A 27 2.22 -15.79 0.33
CA ALA A 27 2.97 -14.62 -0.10
C ALA A 27 2.05 -13.45 -0.48
N ALA A 28 1.03 -13.70 -1.29
CA ALA A 28 0.07 -12.69 -1.72
C ALA A 28 -0.73 -12.09 -0.56
N LEU A 29 -1.20 -12.92 0.38
CA LEU A 29 -1.91 -12.46 1.57
C LEU A 29 -1.00 -11.64 2.51
N GLY A 30 0.23 -12.11 2.73
CA GLY A 30 1.23 -11.35 3.47
C GLY A 30 1.53 -10.00 2.81
N ALA A 31 1.72 -9.99 1.49
CA ALA A 31 1.96 -8.77 0.73
C ALA A 31 0.76 -7.80 0.76
N MET A 32 -0.48 -8.30 0.64
CA MET A 32 -1.67 -7.46 0.81
C MET A 32 -1.70 -6.78 2.17
N ALA A 33 -1.47 -7.56 3.24
CA ALA A 33 -1.44 -7.04 4.60
C ALA A 33 -0.32 -6.00 4.78
N GLY A 34 0.89 -6.27 4.28
CA GLY A 34 2.01 -5.33 4.31
C GLY A 34 1.76 -4.06 3.50
N GLY A 35 1.03 -4.18 2.37
CA GLY A 35 0.64 -3.04 1.55
C GLY A 35 -0.42 -2.14 2.19
N VAL A 36 -1.15 -2.63 3.18
CA VAL A 36 -2.13 -1.84 3.96
C VAL A 36 -1.54 -1.35 5.28
N PHE A 37 -0.60 -2.10 5.85
CA PHE A 37 -0.12 -1.91 7.22
C PHE A 37 0.36 -0.49 7.55
N PRO A 38 1.18 0.21 6.72
CA PRO A 38 1.61 1.56 7.04
C PRO A 38 0.45 2.54 7.20
N ASP A 39 -0.62 2.40 6.40
CA ASP A 39 -1.80 3.26 6.45
C ASP A 39 -2.66 3.09 7.72
N LEU A 40 -2.36 2.10 8.58
CA LEU A 40 -3.04 1.96 9.87
C LEU A 40 -2.73 3.12 10.84
N ASP A 41 -1.74 3.94 10.55
CA ASP A 41 -1.48 5.17 11.30
C ASP A 41 -2.49 6.31 11.00
N LEU A 42 -3.30 6.16 9.95
CA LEU A 42 -4.27 7.17 9.53
C LEU A 42 -5.35 7.42 10.60
N GLY A 43 -5.46 8.67 11.02
CA GLY A 43 -6.50 9.12 11.96
C GLY A 43 -6.21 8.83 13.44
N VAL A 44 -5.16 8.07 13.78
CA VAL A 44 -4.79 7.72 15.16
C VAL A 44 -3.40 8.25 15.51
N LEU A 45 -2.50 8.26 14.55
CA LEU A 45 -1.09 8.63 14.70
C LEU A 45 -0.70 9.67 13.63
N GLU A 46 0.59 10.01 13.52
CA GLU A 46 1.06 10.92 12.47
C GLU A 46 1.23 10.13 11.16
N HIS A 47 0.26 10.31 10.27
CA HIS A 47 0.18 9.60 8.99
C HIS A 47 1.40 9.90 8.10
N ARG A 48 1.85 8.89 7.36
CA ARG A 48 3.06 8.85 6.53
C ARG A 48 4.37 9.09 7.29
N LYS A 49 4.32 8.88 8.62
CA LYS A 49 5.49 8.97 9.49
C LYS A 49 5.55 7.81 10.46
N THR A 50 4.50 7.57 11.26
CA THR A 50 4.59 6.68 12.43
C THR A 50 4.77 5.21 12.05
N LEU A 51 4.09 4.72 11.01
CA LEU A 51 4.23 3.36 10.48
C LEU A 51 4.87 3.32 9.09
N HIS A 52 5.25 4.47 8.55
CA HIS A 52 5.92 4.56 7.25
C HIS A 52 7.44 4.67 7.47
N TYR A 53 8.16 3.61 7.10
CA TYR A 53 9.59 3.51 7.27
C TYR A 53 10.28 3.25 5.92
N PRO A 54 10.41 4.26 5.04
CA PRO A 54 10.91 4.07 3.67
C PRO A 54 12.32 3.47 3.63
N GLU A 55 13.13 3.69 4.68
CA GLU A 55 14.49 3.14 4.76
C GLU A 55 14.57 1.88 5.63
N HIS A 56 13.82 1.79 6.72
CA HIS A 56 14.03 0.77 7.76
C HIS A 56 13.34 -0.57 7.51
N TYR A 57 12.36 -0.65 6.61
CA TYR A 57 11.73 -1.93 6.28
C TYR A 57 12.61 -2.85 5.43
N TRP A 58 13.60 -2.32 4.69
CA TRP A 58 14.43 -3.12 3.78
C TRP A 58 15.31 -4.16 4.48
N PRO A 59 16.06 -3.84 5.58
CA PRO A 59 16.88 -4.85 6.27
C PRO A 59 16.03 -6.00 6.85
N PRO A 60 14.93 -5.76 7.60
CA PRO A 60 14.10 -6.86 8.08
C PRO A 60 13.42 -7.64 6.95
N ALA A 61 13.05 -7.00 5.84
CA ALA A 61 12.53 -7.70 4.66
C ALA A 61 13.59 -8.67 4.11
N ALA A 62 14.84 -8.21 3.92
CA ALA A 62 15.92 -9.05 3.44
C ALA A 62 16.19 -10.24 4.39
N ALA A 63 16.20 -9.99 5.69
CA ALA A 63 16.36 -11.05 6.71
C ALA A 63 15.20 -12.05 6.65
N ALA A 64 13.95 -11.59 6.51
CA ALA A 64 12.78 -12.45 6.39
C ALA A 64 12.81 -13.29 5.10
N PHE A 65 13.30 -12.76 3.98
CA PHE A 65 13.52 -13.55 2.76
C PHE A 65 14.60 -14.62 2.96
N ALA A 66 15.69 -14.34 3.67
CA ALA A 66 16.70 -15.35 4.00
C ALA A 66 16.10 -16.49 4.85
N VAL A 67 15.28 -16.16 5.84
CA VAL A 67 14.54 -17.15 6.63
C VAL A 67 13.55 -17.92 5.76
N ALA A 68 12.79 -17.26 4.90
CA ALA A 68 11.83 -17.91 4.02
C ALA A 68 12.50 -18.87 3.03
N ALA A 69 13.68 -18.53 2.53
CA ALA A 69 14.47 -19.40 1.63
C ALA A 69 14.91 -20.70 2.31
N VAL A 70 15.19 -20.67 3.60
CA VAL A 70 15.59 -21.86 4.38
C VAL A 70 14.36 -22.63 4.87
N ALA A 71 13.37 -21.94 5.45
CA ALA A 71 12.21 -22.56 6.07
C ALA A 71 11.18 -23.08 5.05
N ALA A 72 11.12 -22.48 3.86
CA ALA A 72 10.19 -22.79 2.75
C ALA A 72 8.73 -23.02 3.26
N SER A 73 8.29 -22.23 4.24
CA SER A 73 6.98 -22.39 4.91
C SER A 73 6.05 -21.22 4.61
N PRO A 74 4.72 -21.45 4.56
CA PRO A 74 3.75 -20.38 4.30
C PRO A 74 3.88 -19.16 5.23
N PRO A 75 4.05 -19.31 6.58
CA PRO A 75 4.19 -18.14 7.46
C PRO A 75 5.49 -17.35 7.23
N ALA A 76 6.61 -18.04 6.94
CA ALA A 76 7.88 -17.36 6.68
C ALA A 76 7.82 -16.56 5.38
N VAL A 77 7.24 -17.12 4.33
CA VAL A 77 7.04 -16.44 3.05
C VAL A 77 6.06 -15.28 3.18
N ALA A 78 4.95 -15.47 3.91
CA ALA A 78 4.00 -14.39 4.18
C ALA A 78 4.66 -13.21 4.92
N ALA A 79 5.50 -13.48 5.94
CA ALA A 79 6.22 -12.45 6.68
C ALA A 79 7.23 -11.69 5.78
N ALA A 80 7.96 -12.40 4.92
CA ALA A 80 8.90 -11.79 3.99
C ALA A 80 8.18 -10.83 3.00
N PHE A 81 7.08 -11.28 2.41
CA PHE A 81 6.30 -10.46 1.49
C PHE A 81 5.52 -9.33 2.19
N PHE A 82 5.10 -9.52 3.44
CA PHE A 82 4.56 -8.45 4.28
C PHE A 82 5.56 -7.30 4.43
N LEU A 83 6.78 -7.61 4.86
CA LEU A 83 7.82 -6.59 5.07
C LEU A 83 8.26 -5.92 3.77
N LEU A 84 8.39 -6.69 2.69
CA LEU A 84 8.69 -6.14 1.37
C LEU A 84 7.60 -5.17 0.91
N SER A 85 6.34 -5.56 1.05
CA SER A 85 5.22 -4.72 0.62
C SER A 85 5.08 -3.45 1.47
N ALA A 86 5.34 -3.53 2.78
CA ALA A 86 5.39 -2.37 3.66
C ALA A 86 6.55 -1.41 3.29
N ALA A 87 7.72 -1.96 2.90
CA ALA A 87 8.85 -1.18 2.41
C ALA A 87 8.48 -0.43 1.11
N VAL A 88 7.94 -1.15 0.13
CA VAL A 88 7.54 -0.59 -1.17
C VAL A 88 6.43 0.45 -0.99
N HIS A 89 5.42 0.18 -0.15
CA HIS A 89 4.38 1.14 0.21
C HIS A 89 5.02 2.45 0.70
N SER A 90 5.83 2.38 1.75
CA SER A 90 6.44 3.57 2.38
C SER A 90 7.27 4.41 1.41
N VAL A 91 7.96 3.77 0.44
CA VAL A 91 8.73 4.49 -0.59
C VAL A 91 7.81 5.10 -1.65
N THR A 92 6.82 4.34 -2.11
CA THR A 92 5.95 4.77 -3.22
C THR A 92 4.96 5.85 -2.83
N ASP A 93 4.70 6.06 -1.54
CA ASP A 93 3.93 7.20 -1.05
C ASP A 93 4.55 8.56 -1.41
N ALA A 94 5.89 8.61 -1.57
CA ALA A 94 6.55 9.79 -2.12
C ALA A 94 6.13 10.11 -3.56
N LEU A 95 5.59 9.15 -4.31
CA LEU A 95 5.09 9.35 -5.67
C LEU A 95 3.66 9.93 -5.69
N GLY A 96 2.98 9.90 -4.56
CA GLY A 96 1.62 10.41 -4.37
C GLY A 96 1.54 11.92 -4.18
N GLY A 97 0.35 12.38 -3.76
CA GLY A 97 0.09 13.76 -3.34
C GLY A 97 0.54 14.04 -1.91
N GLY A 98 0.40 15.29 -1.47
CA GLY A 98 0.64 15.70 -0.07
C GLY A 98 -0.44 15.22 0.90
N LEU A 99 -0.21 15.45 2.20
CA LEU A 99 -1.07 14.95 3.30
C LEU A 99 -2.38 15.72 3.50
N GLY A 100 -2.54 16.90 2.96
CA GLY A 100 -3.71 17.74 3.21
C GLY A 100 -5.05 17.04 2.90
N ALA A 101 -6.12 17.47 3.56
CA ALA A 101 -7.47 16.96 3.31
C ALA A 101 -7.93 17.15 1.85
N ARG A 102 -7.34 18.14 1.17
CA ARG A 102 -7.53 18.44 -0.26
C ARG A 102 -6.20 18.36 -1.02
N PRO A 103 -5.61 17.16 -1.21
CA PRO A 103 -4.27 17.03 -1.81
C PRO A 103 -4.18 17.62 -3.23
N TRP A 104 -5.31 17.76 -3.93
CA TRP A 104 -5.38 18.43 -5.24
C TRP A 104 -5.19 19.96 -5.19
N ALA A 105 -5.25 20.58 -4.00
CA ALA A 105 -4.95 22.00 -3.80
C ALA A 105 -3.44 22.29 -3.78
N ASN A 106 -2.60 21.25 -3.62
CA ASN A 106 -1.12 21.33 -3.59
C ASN A 106 -0.56 22.23 -2.47
N ASP A 107 -1.31 22.41 -1.40
CA ASP A 107 -0.96 23.25 -0.24
C ASP A 107 -0.06 22.55 0.78
N ASP A 108 0.02 21.21 0.76
CA ASP A 108 0.88 20.42 1.64
C ASP A 108 2.04 19.79 0.85
N GLN A 109 3.28 20.01 1.34
CA GLN A 109 4.51 19.49 0.73
C GLN A 109 5.07 18.27 1.47
N ARG A 110 4.34 17.69 2.43
CA ARG A 110 4.72 16.47 3.12
C ARG A 110 4.28 15.25 2.30
N GLY A 111 5.23 14.51 1.75
CA GLY A 111 4.98 13.25 1.03
C GLY A 111 5.10 12.05 1.97
N VAL A 112 6.30 11.67 2.37
CA VAL A 112 6.59 10.64 3.37
C VAL A 112 7.77 11.07 4.22
N TYR A 113 7.77 10.69 5.52
CA TYR A 113 8.85 11.08 6.44
C TYR A 113 10.06 10.14 6.31
N SER A 114 11.25 10.70 6.07
CA SER A 114 12.52 9.97 6.17
C SER A 114 13.00 9.95 7.61
N HIS A 115 13.06 8.79 8.22
CA HIS A 115 13.55 8.62 9.59
C HIS A 115 15.08 8.75 9.68
N VAL A 116 15.79 8.46 8.59
CA VAL A 116 17.26 8.62 8.50
C VAL A 116 17.63 10.09 8.40
N ARG A 117 16.96 10.84 7.50
CA ARG A 117 17.22 12.27 7.29
C ARG A 117 16.53 13.17 8.30
N ARG A 118 15.51 12.64 9.01
CA ARG A 118 14.65 13.37 9.95
C ARG A 118 13.92 14.54 9.28
N GLU A 119 13.49 14.35 8.03
CA GLU A 119 12.80 15.36 7.23
C GLU A 119 11.68 14.75 6.40
N TRP A 120 10.75 15.58 5.93
CA TRP A 120 9.72 15.17 5.00
C TRP A 120 10.26 15.13 3.57
N ILE A 121 10.15 13.98 2.91
CA ILE A 121 10.38 13.84 1.47
C ILE A 121 9.18 14.48 0.77
N PRO A 122 9.38 15.44 -0.16
CA PRO A 122 8.27 16.09 -0.84
C PRO A 122 7.55 15.13 -1.78
N PRO A 123 6.22 15.31 -1.97
CA PRO A 123 5.42 14.48 -2.87
C PRO A 123 5.77 14.76 -4.34
N ARG A 124 5.94 13.71 -5.13
CA ARG A 124 6.22 13.79 -6.58
C ARG A 124 4.97 14.05 -7.42
N ARG A 125 3.78 13.74 -6.87
CA ARG A 125 2.47 13.93 -7.52
C ARG A 125 2.30 13.23 -8.87
N TRP A 126 2.99 12.11 -9.08
CA TRP A 126 2.72 11.23 -10.22
C TRP A 126 1.28 10.68 -10.13
N ILE A 127 0.85 10.35 -8.93
CA ILE A 127 -0.55 10.18 -8.56
C ILE A 127 -0.95 11.44 -7.81
N ARG A 128 -1.82 12.26 -8.38
CA ARG A 128 -2.14 13.59 -7.83
C ARG A 128 -2.73 13.54 -6.42
N TYR A 129 -3.55 12.53 -6.13
CA TYR A 129 -4.14 12.29 -4.82
C TYR A 129 -4.76 10.88 -4.76
N ASP A 130 -4.97 10.37 -3.57
CA ASP A 130 -5.64 9.10 -3.32
C ASP A 130 -7.06 9.11 -3.89
N GLY A 131 -7.36 8.16 -4.76
CA GLY A 131 -8.63 8.10 -5.46
C GLY A 131 -8.71 9.03 -6.68
N ALA A 132 -7.60 9.57 -7.16
CA ALA A 132 -7.54 10.19 -8.49
C ALA A 132 -7.79 9.15 -9.59
N PRO A 133 -8.23 9.56 -10.81
CA PRO A 133 -8.41 8.62 -11.91
C PRO A 133 -7.19 7.77 -12.23
N GLU A 134 -5.98 8.35 -12.13
CA GLU A 134 -4.72 7.64 -12.32
C GLU A 134 -4.43 6.64 -11.20
N ASP A 135 -4.87 6.91 -9.97
CA ASP A 135 -4.77 5.96 -8.86
C ASP A 135 -5.73 4.78 -9.05
N LEU A 136 -6.96 5.05 -9.53
CA LEU A 136 -7.91 4.00 -9.90
C LEU A 136 -7.37 3.16 -11.06
N LEU A 137 -6.79 3.78 -12.08
CA LEU A 137 -6.15 3.05 -13.17
C LEU A 137 -5.01 2.16 -12.65
N ALA A 138 -4.17 2.69 -11.76
CA ALA A 138 -3.08 1.95 -11.17
C ALA A 138 -3.59 0.71 -10.43
N VAL A 139 -4.61 0.84 -9.55
CA VAL A 139 -5.14 -0.31 -8.83
C VAL A 139 -5.78 -1.34 -9.76
N VAL A 140 -6.46 -0.91 -10.82
CA VAL A 140 -7.04 -1.83 -11.83
C VAL A 140 -5.94 -2.65 -12.49
N VAL A 141 -4.89 -1.99 -13.00
CA VAL A 141 -3.77 -2.66 -13.68
C VAL A 141 -3.02 -3.60 -12.73
N LEU A 142 -2.69 -3.12 -11.53
CA LEU A 142 -1.96 -3.90 -10.53
C LEU A 142 -2.76 -5.08 -9.97
N SER A 143 -4.10 -5.03 -10.05
CA SER A 143 -4.97 -6.12 -9.61
C SER A 143 -5.12 -7.25 -10.62
N VAL A 144 -4.70 -7.06 -11.88
CA VAL A 144 -4.85 -8.08 -12.94
C VAL A 144 -4.29 -9.44 -12.52
N PRO A 145 -3.06 -9.56 -11.96
CA PRO A 145 -2.54 -10.85 -11.51
C PRO A 145 -3.38 -11.49 -10.41
N GLY A 146 -3.84 -10.69 -9.43
CA GLY A 146 -4.66 -11.16 -8.32
C GLY A 146 -6.00 -11.76 -8.76
N VAL A 147 -6.59 -11.20 -9.81
CA VAL A 147 -7.85 -11.71 -10.39
C VAL A 147 -7.60 -12.87 -11.35
N ALA A 148 -6.57 -12.80 -12.20
CA ALA A 148 -6.35 -13.75 -13.28
C ALA A 148 -5.63 -15.02 -12.84
N LEU A 149 -4.63 -14.92 -11.95
CA LEU A 149 -3.71 -16.01 -11.63
C LEU A 149 -3.99 -16.65 -10.26
N TYR A 150 -4.64 -15.95 -9.35
CA TYR A 150 -4.97 -16.49 -8.04
C TYR A 150 -6.42 -16.97 -7.97
N GLY A 151 -6.67 -17.90 -7.06
CA GLY A 151 -8.01 -18.39 -6.68
C GLY A 151 -8.38 -18.01 -5.24
N GLY A 152 -9.49 -18.56 -4.76
CA GLY A 152 -9.87 -18.56 -3.35
C GLY A 152 -9.93 -17.15 -2.72
N LEU A 153 -9.28 -17.01 -1.57
CA LEU A 153 -9.32 -15.79 -0.77
C LEU A 153 -8.60 -14.60 -1.46
N VAL A 154 -7.44 -14.84 -2.10
CA VAL A 154 -6.67 -13.77 -2.75
C VAL A 154 -7.51 -13.08 -3.82
N ARG A 155 -8.14 -13.86 -4.73
CA ARG A 155 -9.02 -13.30 -5.77
C ARG A 155 -10.19 -12.52 -5.18
N ARG A 156 -10.86 -13.07 -4.14
CA ARG A 156 -11.99 -12.39 -3.50
C ARG A 156 -11.59 -11.06 -2.88
N LEU A 157 -10.46 -11.01 -2.16
CA LEU A 157 -9.93 -9.78 -1.59
C LEU A 157 -9.53 -8.78 -2.67
N THR A 158 -8.91 -9.22 -3.75
CA THR A 158 -8.56 -8.35 -4.88
C THR A 158 -9.80 -7.71 -5.50
N LEU A 159 -10.86 -8.49 -5.73
CA LEU A 159 -12.12 -7.96 -6.25
C LEU A 159 -12.79 -6.99 -5.26
N ALA A 160 -12.78 -7.30 -3.97
CA ALA A 160 -13.30 -6.40 -2.94
C ALA A 160 -12.51 -5.07 -2.89
N MET A 161 -11.18 -5.12 -2.99
CA MET A 161 -10.34 -3.93 -3.05
C MET A 161 -10.65 -3.07 -4.29
N LEU A 162 -10.89 -3.68 -5.45
CA LEU A 162 -11.30 -2.97 -6.66
C LEU A 162 -12.64 -2.26 -6.45
N ALA A 163 -13.62 -2.94 -5.86
CA ALA A 163 -14.92 -2.33 -5.56
C ALA A 163 -14.79 -1.14 -4.59
N VAL A 164 -13.99 -1.30 -3.53
CA VAL A 164 -13.68 -0.21 -2.59
C VAL A 164 -12.98 0.96 -3.32
N SER A 165 -12.03 0.69 -4.20
CA SER A 165 -11.31 1.72 -4.95
C SER A 165 -12.23 2.54 -5.86
N VAL A 166 -13.15 1.87 -6.55
CA VAL A 166 -14.16 2.54 -7.37
C VAL A 166 -15.05 3.43 -6.50
N GLY A 167 -15.62 2.87 -5.41
CA GLY A 167 -16.46 3.62 -4.49
C GLY A 167 -15.75 4.83 -3.89
N TYR A 168 -14.51 4.63 -3.43
CA TYR A 168 -13.69 5.71 -2.87
C TYR A 168 -13.41 6.82 -3.89
N THR A 169 -13.04 6.46 -5.12
CA THR A 169 -12.77 7.43 -6.19
C THR A 169 -14.00 8.31 -6.48
N LEU A 170 -15.20 7.72 -6.47
CA LEU A 170 -16.43 8.44 -6.71
C LEU A 170 -16.76 9.48 -5.63
N VAL A 171 -16.41 9.19 -4.38
CA VAL A 171 -16.75 10.06 -3.23
C VAL A 171 -15.58 10.92 -2.75
N ARG A 172 -14.34 10.66 -3.16
CA ARG A 172 -13.11 11.24 -2.61
C ARG A 172 -13.14 12.77 -2.48
N LYS A 173 -13.59 13.46 -3.51
CA LYS A 173 -13.62 14.93 -3.50
C LYS A 173 -14.69 15.52 -2.57
N ARG A 174 -15.70 14.74 -2.19
CA ARG A 174 -16.75 15.13 -1.24
C ARG A 174 -16.37 14.87 0.21
N LEU A 175 -15.44 13.93 0.48
CA LEU A 175 -15.06 13.57 1.86
C LEU A 175 -14.62 14.77 2.72
N PRO A 176 -13.85 15.76 2.24
CA PRO A 176 -13.48 16.92 3.05
C PRO A 176 -14.66 17.80 3.47
N GLU A 177 -15.82 17.67 2.86
CA GLU A 177 -17.04 18.39 3.24
C GLU A 177 -17.64 17.81 4.52
N PHE A 178 -17.35 16.54 4.82
CA PHE A 178 -17.81 15.82 6.01
C PHE A 178 -16.78 15.82 7.15
N ASP A 179 -15.68 16.60 7.06
CA ASP A 179 -14.66 16.66 8.09
C ASP A 179 -15.25 17.29 9.36
N PRO A 180 -15.34 16.55 10.50
CA PRO A 180 -15.89 17.06 11.75
C PRO A 180 -15.13 18.29 12.29
N ALA A 181 -13.85 18.47 11.94
CA ALA A 181 -13.07 19.63 12.33
C ALA A 181 -13.60 20.93 11.71
N ARG A 182 -14.34 20.87 10.61
CA ARG A 182 -15.01 22.02 9.97
C ARG A 182 -16.37 22.34 10.56
N LEU A 183 -16.94 21.42 11.35
CA LEU A 183 -18.22 21.58 12.03
C LEU A 183 -18.06 22.16 13.45
N ARG A 184 -16.82 22.41 13.88
CA ARG A 184 -16.54 23.13 15.14
C ARG A 184 -16.51 24.62 14.84
N PRO A 185 -17.38 25.42 15.51
CA PRO A 185 -17.41 26.88 15.39
C PRO A 185 -16.10 27.53 15.88
#